data_1fd1a14abb76e8fd36b01da534dd630f
#
_entry.id   1fd1a14abb76e8fd36b01da534dd630f
#
_cell.length_a   1.000
_cell.length_b   1.000
_cell.length_c   1.000
_cell.angle_alpha   90.00
_cell.angle_beta   90.00
_cell.angle_gamma   90.00
#
_symmetry.space_group_name_H-M   'P 1'
#
loop_
_entity.id
_entity.type
_entity.pdbx_description
1 polymer ?
#
loop_
_entity_poly.entity_id
_entity_poly.type
_entity_poly.pdbx_seq_one_letter_code
_entity_poly.pdbx_strand_id
1 'polypeptide(L)'
;MSKKKSTDLENGSIGKLLVTLAVPSIIAQIVNLLYNIVDRIFIGRMPNGDLAMAGIGIITPIVLLVTAFSALVGFGGSPRVAIKMGQKDNDGAEEILGNSFSLVIIIGLILTVIFYIFKEPIVMAFGASKNTAQYAIDYLSIYLIGTVFVQVAVGMNPYINTQGFTTIGMVTVAIGAGLNIILDPILIFGFNMGVKGAALATVTSQLVSAIFVLKFLFGNKTILKIRKKYLKLKKEVVLGTLALGIAPFIMQSTESIVLISLNNQLLKYGSDIAVSAMTIMSSMMQMIMLPMSGLTQGAQPILSYNFGAKRYDRVKKAFKLLFISCFTFTMVAVGLIELFPAFFVKIFNNSPALVDMTSWSMRIYFAGMCLFGMQISCQQTFLSLGEAKISLFLALLRKMILLVPLIFILPAFMNDGLTAVLLAEPVADVIACLTTTTLFYRFFKKKFSGDNIVEINENIAK
;
A
#
# COMPACT_ATOMS: atom_id res chain seq x y z
N MET A 1 -32.98 11.67 -3.06
CA MET A 1 -31.53 11.44 -3.23
C MET A 1 -31.33 10.43 -4.35
N SER A 2 -30.81 10.88 -5.49
CA SER A 2 -30.54 10.03 -6.67
C SER A 2 -29.69 8.80 -6.26
N LYS A 3 -30.11 7.60 -6.70
CA LYS A 3 -29.27 6.39 -6.61
C LYS A 3 -27.98 6.71 -7.37
N LYS A 4 -26.88 7.00 -6.67
CA LYS A 4 -25.56 7.07 -7.32
C LYS A 4 -25.34 5.69 -7.97
N LYS A 5 -25.47 5.63 -9.30
CA LYS A 5 -25.20 4.42 -10.08
C LYS A 5 -23.75 4.00 -9.81
N SER A 6 -23.55 2.72 -9.52
CA SER A 6 -22.20 2.12 -9.60
C SER A 6 -21.63 2.39 -11.00
N THR A 7 -20.31 2.51 -11.06
CA THR A 7 -19.64 2.67 -12.35
C THR A 7 -19.84 1.38 -13.16
N ASP A 8 -20.33 1.49 -14.39
CA ASP A 8 -20.59 0.34 -15.27
C ASP A 8 -19.23 -0.25 -15.76
N LEU A 9 -18.74 -1.25 -15.03
CA LEU A 9 -17.48 -1.93 -15.33
C LEU A 9 -17.57 -2.77 -16.62
N GLU A 10 -18.78 -3.17 -17.02
CA GLU A 10 -19.00 -4.07 -18.13
C GLU A 10 -18.95 -3.34 -19.48
N ASN A 11 -19.65 -2.21 -19.62
CA ASN A 11 -19.85 -1.55 -20.91
C ASN A 11 -19.23 -0.15 -21.01
N GLY A 12 -18.84 0.44 -19.87
CA GLY A 12 -18.25 1.78 -19.84
C GLY A 12 -16.95 1.86 -20.65
N SER A 13 -16.66 3.03 -21.24
CA SER A 13 -15.39 3.29 -21.91
C SER A 13 -14.21 3.11 -20.93
N ILE A 14 -13.21 2.29 -21.27
CA ILE A 14 -12.10 1.93 -20.39
C ILE A 14 -11.32 3.17 -19.91
N GLY A 15 -11.05 4.13 -20.79
CA GLY A 15 -10.36 5.37 -20.39
C GLY A 15 -11.17 6.18 -19.37
N LYS A 16 -12.48 6.35 -19.60
CA LYS A 16 -13.36 7.04 -18.65
C LYS A 16 -13.48 6.28 -17.33
N LEU A 17 -13.57 4.95 -17.38
CA LEU A 17 -13.59 4.09 -16.20
C LEU A 17 -12.32 4.26 -15.36
N LEU A 18 -11.15 4.20 -16.03
CA LEU A 18 -9.86 4.35 -15.35
C LEU A 18 -9.78 5.69 -14.61
N VAL A 19 -10.10 6.79 -15.27
CA VAL A 19 -10.10 8.12 -14.65
C VAL A 19 -11.09 8.20 -13.48
N THR A 20 -12.34 7.73 -13.70
CA THR A 20 -13.41 7.78 -12.68
C THR A 20 -13.08 6.97 -11.43
N LEU A 21 -12.34 5.87 -11.57
CA LEU A 21 -11.98 5.01 -10.44
C LEU A 21 -10.61 5.39 -9.85
N ALA A 22 -9.65 5.82 -10.67
CA ALA A 22 -8.31 6.16 -10.21
C ALA A 22 -8.25 7.51 -9.47
N VAL A 23 -8.96 8.54 -9.97
CA VAL A 23 -8.90 9.88 -9.35
C VAL A 23 -9.34 9.86 -7.88
N PRO A 24 -10.50 9.27 -7.50
CA PRO A 24 -10.85 9.15 -6.09
C PRO A 24 -9.84 8.32 -5.30
N SER A 25 -9.27 7.25 -5.88
CA SER A 25 -8.25 6.44 -5.20
C SER A 25 -6.96 7.22 -4.96
N ILE A 26 -6.50 8.03 -5.93
CA ILE A 26 -5.34 8.92 -5.77
C ILE A 26 -5.61 9.95 -4.67
N ILE A 27 -6.78 10.59 -4.69
CA ILE A 27 -7.16 11.57 -3.65
C ILE A 27 -7.16 10.92 -2.27
N ALA A 28 -7.68 9.69 -2.14
CA ALA A 28 -7.66 8.95 -0.87
C ALA A 28 -6.22 8.73 -0.35
N GLN A 29 -5.27 8.38 -1.23
CA GLN A 29 -3.86 8.22 -0.86
C GLN A 29 -3.23 9.55 -0.41
N ILE A 30 -3.51 10.64 -1.12
CA ILE A 30 -3.01 11.98 -0.75
C ILE A 30 -3.59 12.41 0.60
N VAL A 31 -4.88 12.23 0.83
CA VAL A 31 -5.53 12.54 2.10
C VAL A 31 -4.92 11.74 3.25
N ASN A 32 -4.64 10.45 3.00
CA ASN A 32 -3.99 9.57 3.97
C ASN A 32 -2.56 10.04 4.32
N LEU A 33 -1.79 10.50 3.33
CA LEU A 33 -0.47 11.10 3.57
C LEU A 33 -0.57 12.38 4.40
N LEU A 34 -1.49 13.27 4.00
CA LEU A 34 -1.65 14.57 4.68
C LEU A 34 -2.00 14.42 6.15
N TYR A 35 -2.93 13.51 6.47
CA TYR A 35 -3.29 13.32 7.88
C TYR A 35 -2.11 12.77 8.70
N ASN A 36 -1.31 11.83 8.15
CA ASN A 36 -0.11 11.33 8.83
C ASN A 36 0.92 12.43 9.12
N ILE A 37 1.08 13.39 8.18
CA ILE A 37 1.97 14.53 8.36
C ILE A 37 1.44 15.45 9.45
N VAL A 38 0.14 15.77 9.42
CA VAL A 38 -0.50 16.66 10.40
C VAL A 38 -0.47 16.09 11.81
N ASP A 39 -0.76 14.79 11.97
CA ASP A 39 -0.65 14.07 13.25
C ASP A 39 0.77 14.21 13.84
N ARG A 40 1.81 13.97 13.01
CA ARG A 40 3.21 14.14 13.45
C ARG A 40 3.54 15.59 13.83
N ILE A 41 2.98 16.58 13.14
CA ILE A 41 3.19 18.00 13.47
C ILE A 41 2.59 18.31 14.86
N PHE A 42 1.40 17.82 15.18
CA PHE A 42 0.80 18.03 16.48
C PHE A 42 1.61 17.34 17.59
N ILE A 43 2.03 16.10 17.38
CA ILE A 43 2.88 15.37 18.32
C ILE A 43 4.21 16.09 18.57
N GLY A 44 4.87 16.58 17.51
CA GLY A 44 6.13 17.32 17.62
C GLY A 44 6.00 18.66 18.36
N ARG A 45 4.80 19.24 18.41
CA ARG A 45 4.54 20.51 19.13
C ARG A 45 4.14 20.35 20.60
N MET A 46 4.07 19.11 21.10
CA MET A 46 3.81 18.83 22.51
C MET A 46 5.00 19.21 23.41
N PRO A 47 4.79 19.41 24.72
CA PRO A 47 5.89 19.39 25.69
C PRO A 47 6.67 18.05 25.54
N ASN A 48 8.00 18.11 25.41
CA ASN A 48 8.87 16.96 25.10
C ASN A 48 8.51 16.27 23.77
N GLY A 49 8.07 17.04 22.76
CA GLY A 49 7.68 16.54 21.45
C GLY A 49 8.74 15.70 20.76
N ASP A 50 10.03 16.02 20.95
CA ASP A 50 11.14 15.25 20.41
C ASP A 50 11.18 13.81 20.95
N LEU A 51 10.99 13.62 22.24
CA LEU A 51 10.92 12.29 22.87
C LEU A 51 9.66 11.54 22.45
N ALA A 52 8.54 12.24 22.33
CA ALA A 52 7.29 11.67 21.85
C ALA A 52 7.41 11.20 20.39
N MET A 53 7.98 12.03 19.52
CA MET A 53 8.25 11.69 18.11
C MET A 53 9.20 10.50 17.99
N ALA A 54 10.27 10.46 18.79
CA ALA A 54 11.17 9.32 18.83
C ALA A 54 10.45 8.03 19.28
N GLY A 55 9.60 8.11 20.32
CA GLY A 55 8.79 6.99 20.79
C GLY A 55 7.83 6.45 19.73
N ILE A 56 7.13 7.34 18.99
CA ILE A 56 6.25 6.95 17.89
C ILE A 56 7.04 6.38 16.71
N GLY A 57 8.22 6.91 16.42
CA GLY A 57 9.12 6.35 15.42
C GLY A 57 9.45 4.88 15.67
N ILE A 58 9.68 4.50 16.93
CA ILE A 58 9.98 3.13 17.36
C ILE A 58 8.82 2.17 17.08
N ILE A 59 7.58 2.60 17.25
CA ILE A 59 6.41 1.74 17.02
C ILE A 59 5.92 1.72 15.57
N THR A 60 6.46 2.59 14.70
CA THR A 60 6.07 2.65 13.29
C THR A 60 6.13 1.30 12.57
N PRO A 61 7.16 0.43 12.77
CA PRO A 61 7.17 -0.91 12.18
C PRO A 61 5.99 -1.79 12.61
N ILE A 62 5.52 -1.65 13.84
CA ILE A 62 4.35 -2.41 14.35
C ILE A 62 3.08 -1.93 13.64
N VAL A 63 2.90 -0.61 13.51
CA VAL A 63 1.76 -0.02 12.79
C VAL A 63 1.75 -0.45 11.33
N LEU A 64 2.93 -0.45 10.67
CA LEU A 64 3.07 -0.95 9.29
C LEU A 64 2.73 -2.43 9.18
N LEU A 65 3.13 -3.25 10.15
CA LEU A 65 2.79 -4.67 10.16
C LEU A 65 1.28 -4.90 10.33
N VAL A 66 0.63 -4.14 11.21
CA VAL A 66 -0.84 -4.17 11.38
C VAL A 66 -1.53 -3.83 10.07
N THR A 67 -1.10 -2.79 9.37
CA THR A 67 -1.68 -2.40 8.07
C THR A 67 -1.35 -3.40 6.95
N ALA A 68 -0.18 -4.06 7.01
CA ALA A 68 0.16 -5.14 6.07
C ALA A 68 -0.82 -6.33 6.17
N PHE A 69 -1.27 -6.68 7.38
CA PHE A 69 -2.31 -7.70 7.56
C PHE A 69 -3.67 -7.24 6.99
N SER A 70 -4.00 -5.96 7.06
CA SER A 70 -5.18 -5.42 6.36
C SER A 70 -5.06 -5.56 4.85
N ALA A 71 -3.86 -5.29 4.31
CA ALA A 71 -3.54 -5.44 2.88
C ALA A 71 -3.60 -6.91 2.44
N LEU A 72 -3.16 -7.86 3.29
CA LEU A 72 -3.24 -9.31 3.06
C LEU A 72 -4.67 -9.73 2.70
N VAL A 73 -5.65 -9.27 3.46
CA VAL A 73 -7.05 -9.64 3.25
C VAL A 73 -7.71 -8.75 2.19
N GLY A 74 -7.47 -7.45 2.25
CA GLY A 74 -8.10 -6.48 1.35
C GLY A 74 -7.69 -6.67 -0.10
N PHE A 75 -6.39 -6.66 -0.39
CA PHE A 75 -5.88 -6.84 -1.76
C PHE A 75 -5.79 -8.32 -2.18
N GLY A 76 -5.89 -9.28 -1.25
CA GLY A 76 -6.00 -10.69 -1.59
C GLY A 76 -7.40 -11.10 -2.03
N GLY A 77 -8.44 -10.57 -1.39
CA GLY A 77 -9.82 -10.94 -1.67
C GLY A 77 -10.51 -10.07 -2.72
N SER A 78 -10.20 -8.76 -2.77
CA SER A 78 -10.91 -7.85 -3.66
C SER A 78 -10.78 -8.16 -5.16
N PRO A 79 -9.63 -8.60 -5.71
CA PRO A 79 -9.57 -9.03 -7.12
C PRO A 79 -10.41 -10.27 -7.37
N ARG A 80 -10.43 -11.22 -6.43
CA ARG A 80 -11.23 -12.45 -6.53
C ARG A 80 -12.73 -12.13 -6.55
N VAL A 81 -13.17 -11.18 -5.71
CA VAL A 81 -14.55 -10.67 -5.73
C VAL A 81 -14.90 -10.08 -7.09
N ALA A 82 -14.03 -9.23 -7.66
CA ALA A 82 -14.27 -8.64 -8.98
C ALA A 82 -14.33 -9.68 -10.09
N ILE A 83 -13.48 -10.70 -10.06
CA ILE A 83 -13.50 -11.84 -11.01
C ILE A 83 -14.85 -12.56 -10.92
N LYS A 84 -15.32 -12.88 -9.70
CA LYS A 84 -16.63 -13.52 -9.47
C LYS A 84 -17.80 -12.67 -9.94
N MET A 85 -17.72 -11.33 -9.71
CA MET A 85 -18.72 -10.40 -10.27
C MET A 85 -18.74 -10.43 -11.80
N GLY A 86 -17.58 -10.46 -12.45
CA GLY A 86 -17.47 -10.60 -13.90
C GLY A 86 -18.05 -11.91 -14.43
N GLN A 87 -17.92 -12.99 -13.66
CA GLN A 87 -18.53 -14.29 -13.96
C GLN A 87 -20.05 -14.31 -13.69
N LYS A 88 -20.64 -13.22 -13.19
CA LYS A 88 -22.03 -13.13 -12.71
C LYS A 88 -22.34 -14.04 -11.51
N ASP A 89 -21.32 -14.55 -10.83
CA ASP A 89 -21.39 -15.36 -9.61
C ASP A 89 -21.42 -14.45 -8.38
N ASN A 90 -22.55 -13.81 -8.13
CA ASN A 90 -22.69 -12.88 -7.00
C ASN A 90 -22.67 -13.62 -5.65
N ASP A 91 -23.17 -14.85 -5.58
CA ASP A 91 -23.11 -15.64 -4.35
C ASP A 91 -21.67 -16.00 -3.96
N GLY A 92 -20.86 -16.45 -4.91
CA GLY A 92 -19.43 -16.67 -4.68
C GLY A 92 -18.67 -15.39 -4.34
N ALA A 93 -19.04 -14.24 -4.95
CA ALA A 93 -18.48 -12.94 -4.62
C ALA A 93 -18.82 -12.51 -3.17
N GLU A 94 -20.08 -12.65 -2.75
CA GLU A 94 -20.53 -12.36 -1.38
C GLU A 94 -19.91 -13.33 -0.36
N GLU A 95 -19.66 -14.58 -0.75
CA GLU A 95 -18.96 -15.56 0.10
C GLU A 95 -17.52 -15.14 0.37
N ILE A 96 -16.77 -14.70 -0.65
CA ILE A 96 -15.41 -14.16 -0.47
C ILE A 96 -15.46 -12.91 0.41
N LEU A 97 -16.39 -11.99 0.18
CA LEU A 97 -16.58 -10.78 0.96
C LEU A 97 -16.86 -11.09 2.44
N GLY A 98 -17.80 -12.01 2.73
CA GLY A 98 -18.16 -12.39 4.08
C GLY A 98 -17.03 -13.10 4.82
N ASN A 99 -16.34 -14.05 4.15
CA ASN A 99 -15.16 -14.71 4.72
C ASN A 99 -14.03 -13.72 5.01
N SER A 100 -13.79 -12.76 4.10
CA SER A 100 -12.78 -11.73 4.29
C SER A 100 -13.11 -10.81 5.46
N PHE A 101 -14.37 -10.44 5.65
CA PHE A 101 -14.80 -9.68 6.82
C PHE A 101 -14.52 -10.45 8.13
N SER A 102 -14.89 -11.73 8.21
CA SER A 102 -14.59 -12.55 9.38
C SER A 102 -13.09 -12.68 9.61
N LEU A 103 -12.31 -12.81 8.52
CA LEU A 103 -10.86 -12.96 8.59
C LEU A 103 -10.17 -11.70 9.13
N VAL A 104 -10.57 -10.48 8.69
CA VAL A 104 -10.00 -9.23 9.22
C VAL A 104 -10.32 -9.04 10.70
N ILE A 105 -11.51 -9.44 11.16
CA ILE A 105 -11.86 -9.39 12.58
C ILE A 105 -10.98 -10.35 13.39
N ILE A 106 -10.85 -11.59 12.95
CA ILE A 106 -10.04 -12.61 13.64
C ILE A 106 -8.57 -12.19 13.69
N ILE A 107 -8.01 -11.76 12.56
CA ILE A 107 -6.63 -11.26 12.50
C ILE A 107 -6.46 -10.04 13.42
N GLY A 108 -7.40 -9.09 13.38
CA GLY A 108 -7.37 -7.91 14.25
C GLY A 108 -7.35 -8.27 15.73
N LEU A 109 -8.18 -9.22 16.16
CA LEU A 109 -8.21 -9.72 17.54
C LEU A 109 -6.90 -10.43 17.93
N ILE A 110 -6.39 -11.30 17.05
CA ILE A 110 -5.12 -12.01 17.28
C ILE A 110 -3.97 -11.01 17.42
N LEU A 111 -3.87 -10.04 16.51
CA LEU A 111 -2.83 -9.01 16.57
C LEU A 111 -2.96 -8.16 17.84
N THR A 112 -4.17 -7.77 18.21
CA THR A 112 -4.43 -7.05 19.46
C THR A 112 -3.88 -7.83 20.66
N VAL A 113 -4.24 -9.10 20.78
CA VAL A 113 -3.83 -9.93 21.93
C VAL A 113 -2.30 -10.12 21.94
N ILE A 114 -1.72 -10.52 20.81
CA ILE A 114 -0.27 -10.79 20.73
C ILE A 114 0.52 -9.51 21.04
N PHE A 115 0.26 -8.44 20.33
CA PHE A 115 1.02 -7.20 20.54
C PHE A 115 0.73 -6.52 21.87
N TYR A 116 -0.46 -6.67 22.43
CA TYR A 116 -0.76 -6.11 23.76
C TYR A 116 -0.01 -6.82 24.87
N ILE A 117 0.12 -8.16 24.80
CA ILE A 117 0.90 -8.96 25.76
C ILE A 117 2.39 -8.64 25.64
N PHE A 118 2.90 -8.53 24.41
CA PHE A 118 4.33 -8.38 24.17
C PHE A 118 4.78 -6.93 23.89
N LYS A 119 3.92 -5.91 24.14
CA LYS A 119 4.20 -4.51 23.80
C LYS A 119 5.51 -3.98 24.39
N GLU A 120 5.77 -4.24 25.68
CA GLU A 120 6.97 -3.75 26.35
C GLU A 120 8.25 -4.39 25.80
N PRO A 121 8.39 -5.75 25.76
CA PRO A 121 9.56 -6.37 25.17
C PRO A 121 9.77 -5.99 23.70
N ILE A 122 8.70 -5.83 22.91
CA ILE A 122 8.81 -5.43 21.50
C ILE A 122 9.32 -3.99 21.40
N VAL A 123 8.77 -3.05 22.16
CA VAL A 123 9.19 -1.64 22.16
C VAL A 123 10.67 -1.54 22.55
N MET A 124 11.11 -2.28 23.56
CA MET A 124 12.53 -2.32 23.97
C MET A 124 13.42 -2.97 22.90
N ALA A 125 12.97 -4.05 22.26
CA ALA A 125 13.70 -4.71 21.17
C ALA A 125 13.87 -3.82 19.93
N PHE A 126 12.93 -2.91 19.68
CA PHE A 126 13.03 -1.92 18.60
C PHE A 126 13.87 -0.69 18.97
N GLY A 127 14.56 -0.70 20.11
CA GLY A 127 15.56 0.31 20.46
C GLY A 127 15.03 1.47 21.30
N ALA A 128 13.92 1.28 22.02
CA ALA A 128 13.44 2.30 22.95
C ALA A 128 14.44 2.54 24.09
N SER A 129 14.73 3.81 24.36
CA SER A 129 15.45 4.23 25.55
C SER A 129 14.49 4.34 26.75
N LYS A 130 15.03 4.45 27.97
CA LYS A 130 14.23 4.69 29.17
C LYS A 130 13.33 5.94 29.05
N ASN A 131 13.77 6.94 28.29
CA ASN A 131 13.05 8.20 28.11
C ASN A 131 11.95 8.13 27.05
N THR A 132 12.11 7.28 26.02
CA THR A 132 11.17 7.18 24.89
C THR A 132 10.21 6.02 25.04
N ALA A 133 10.55 4.99 25.84
CA ALA A 133 9.75 3.77 25.98
C ALA A 133 8.32 4.07 26.47
N GLN A 134 8.15 4.99 27.45
CA GLN A 134 6.86 5.30 28.00
C GLN A 134 5.93 5.93 26.95
N TYR A 135 6.43 6.82 26.10
CA TYR A 135 5.65 7.41 25.01
C TYR A 135 5.22 6.35 23.99
N ALA A 136 6.13 5.46 23.63
CA ALA A 136 5.86 4.35 22.72
C ALA A 136 4.78 3.40 23.27
N ILE A 137 4.91 2.99 24.55
CA ILE A 137 3.97 2.08 25.23
C ILE A 137 2.59 2.73 25.41
N ASP A 138 2.54 4.01 25.77
CA ASP A 138 1.30 4.77 25.96
C ASP A 138 0.50 4.86 24.64
N TYR A 139 1.16 5.21 23.54
CA TYR A 139 0.53 5.24 22.21
C TYR A 139 0.08 3.85 21.78
N LEU A 140 1.01 2.88 21.84
CA LEU A 140 0.76 1.53 21.35
C LEU A 140 -0.37 0.84 22.11
N SER A 141 -0.46 1.05 23.44
CA SER A 141 -1.52 0.46 24.27
C SER A 141 -2.92 0.85 23.80
N ILE A 142 -3.11 2.12 23.43
CA ILE A 142 -4.41 2.62 22.94
C ILE A 142 -4.63 2.16 21.46
N TYR A 143 -3.59 2.29 20.63
CA TYR A 143 -3.66 1.91 19.23
C TYR A 143 -4.03 0.42 19.04
N LEU A 144 -3.47 -0.46 19.86
CA LEU A 144 -3.72 -1.91 19.77
C LEU A 144 -5.16 -2.27 20.11
N ILE A 145 -5.83 -1.57 21.03
CA ILE A 145 -7.27 -1.76 21.28
C ILE A 145 -8.09 -1.42 20.03
N GLY A 146 -7.62 -0.42 19.26
CA GLY A 146 -8.23 -0.02 18.00
C GLY A 146 -7.87 -0.84 16.78
N THR A 147 -6.97 -1.83 16.90
CA THR A 147 -6.47 -2.61 15.76
C THR A 147 -7.58 -3.23 14.91
N VAL A 148 -8.65 -3.74 15.54
CA VAL A 148 -9.79 -4.32 14.83
C VAL A 148 -10.49 -3.27 13.95
N PHE A 149 -10.59 -2.02 14.41
CA PHE A 149 -11.19 -0.93 13.62
C PHE A 149 -10.30 -0.56 12.43
N VAL A 150 -8.97 -0.52 12.62
CA VAL A 150 -7.99 -0.34 11.55
C VAL A 150 -8.11 -1.44 10.51
N GLN A 151 -8.16 -2.71 10.97
CA GLN A 151 -8.31 -3.87 10.08
C GLN A 151 -9.60 -3.78 9.25
N VAL A 152 -10.71 -3.38 9.84
CA VAL A 152 -11.98 -3.21 9.11
C VAL A 152 -11.93 -2.01 8.17
N ALA A 153 -11.49 -0.84 8.63
CA ALA A 153 -11.46 0.37 7.82
C ALA A 153 -10.57 0.23 6.59
N VAL A 154 -9.35 -0.29 6.77
CA VAL A 154 -8.35 -0.43 5.72
C VAL A 154 -8.58 -1.71 4.89
N GLY A 155 -8.83 -2.83 5.56
CA GLY A 155 -8.95 -4.15 4.91
C GLY A 155 -10.25 -4.34 4.12
N MET A 156 -11.34 -3.66 4.50
CA MET A 156 -12.62 -3.78 3.78
C MET A 156 -12.86 -2.67 2.74
N ASN A 157 -12.10 -1.58 2.76
CA ASN A 157 -12.21 -0.50 1.77
C ASN A 157 -11.98 -0.98 0.32
N PRO A 158 -10.99 -1.86 0.00
CA PRO A 158 -10.81 -2.40 -1.34
C PRO A 158 -12.05 -3.09 -1.91
N TYR A 159 -12.90 -3.69 -1.08
CA TYR A 159 -14.15 -4.33 -1.52
C TYR A 159 -15.23 -3.32 -1.94
N ILE A 160 -15.20 -2.11 -1.41
CA ILE A 160 -16.05 -1.00 -1.87
C ILE A 160 -15.57 -0.54 -3.24
N ASN A 161 -14.25 -0.35 -3.39
CA ASN A 161 -13.62 0.09 -4.64
C ASN A 161 -13.86 -0.92 -5.77
N THR A 162 -13.76 -2.21 -5.46
CA THR A 162 -13.97 -3.33 -6.39
C THR A 162 -15.36 -3.37 -6.99
N GLN A 163 -16.36 -2.91 -6.26
CA GLN A 163 -17.74 -2.80 -6.77
C GLN A 163 -17.98 -1.53 -7.64
N GLY A 164 -16.92 -0.75 -7.93
CA GLY A 164 -17.02 0.49 -8.70
C GLY A 164 -17.43 1.73 -7.89
N PHE A 165 -17.38 1.67 -6.54
CA PHE A 165 -17.74 2.76 -5.64
C PHE A 165 -16.52 3.48 -5.06
N THR A 166 -15.47 3.71 -5.85
CA THR A 166 -14.20 4.32 -5.38
C THR A 166 -14.37 5.69 -4.73
N THR A 167 -15.36 6.49 -5.20
CA THR A 167 -15.72 7.76 -4.52
C THR A 167 -16.20 7.53 -3.09
N ILE A 168 -16.92 6.45 -2.81
CA ILE A 168 -17.35 6.11 -1.45
C ILE A 168 -16.15 5.62 -0.63
N GLY A 169 -15.28 4.80 -1.23
CA GLY A 169 -14.02 4.40 -0.61
C GLY A 169 -13.15 5.61 -0.23
N MET A 170 -13.03 6.60 -1.12
CA MET A 170 -12.34 7.87 -0.83
C MET A 170 -12.99 8.62 0.34
N VAL A 171 -14.32 8.74 0.33
CA VAL A 171 -15.05 9.47 1.39
C VAL A 171 -14.87 8.81 2.75
N THR A 172 -14.80 7.47 2.85
CA THR A 172 -14.53 6.79 4.12
C THR A 172 -13.14 7.15 4.68
N VAL A 173 -12.13 7.23 3.81
CA VAL A 173 -10.77 7.66 4.19
C VAL A 173 -10.77 9.14 4.60
N ALA A 174 -11.42 9.99 3.81
CA ALA A 174 -11.48 11.43 4.08
C ALA A 174 -12.21 11.76 5.41
N ILE A 175 -13.27 11.02 5.75
CA ILE A 175 -13.96 11.17 7.04
C ILE A 175 -13.02 10.82 8.19
N GLY A 176 -12.30 9.70 8.12
CA GLY A 176 -11.34 9.30 9.14
C GLY A 176 -10.22 10.34 9.29
N ALA A 177 -9.59 10.73 8.19
CA ALA A 177 -8.53 11.71 8.18
C ALA A 177 -8.99 13.08 8.72
N GLY A 178 -10.14 13.57 8.25
CA GLY A 178 -10.71 14.84 8.73
C GLY A 178 -11.03 14.82 10.22
N LEU A 179 -11.61 13.72 10.72
CA LEU A 179 -11.92 13.56 12.13
C LEU A 179 -10.63 13.49 12.98
N ASN A 180 -9.60 12.80 12.51
CA ASN A 180 -8.31 12.73 13.20
C ASN A 180 -7.67 14.12 13.33
N ILE A 181 -7.59 14.89 12.24
CA ILE A 181 -7.06 16.27 12.25
C ILE A 181 -7.80 17.18 13.23
N ILE A 182 -9.09 16.96 13.42
CA ILE A 182 -9.91 17.75 14.38
C ILE A 182 -9.69 17.25 15.81
N LEU A 183 -9.64 15.93 16.03
CA LEU A 183 -9.52 15.35 17.37
C LEU A 183 -8.11 15.50 17.96
N ASP A 184 -7.07 15.46 17.14
CA ASP A 184 -5.68 15.58 17.61
C ASP A 184 -5.47 16.82 18.49
N PRO A 185 -5.71 18.07 18.02
CA PRO A 185 -5.47 19.24 18.86
C PRO A 185 -6.39 19.28 20.09
N ILE A 186 -7.60 18.76 19.99
CA ILE A 186 -8.55 18.73 21.12
C ILE A 186 -8.05 17.78 22.20
N LEU A 187 -7.65 16.56 21.84
CA LEU A 187 -7.24 15.55 22.81
C LEU A 187 -5.80 15.77 23.30
N ILE A 188 -4.89 16.16 22.41
CA ILE A 188 -3.48 16.39 22.74
C ILE A 188 -3.34 17.60 23.67
N PHE A 189 -3.89 18.76 23.24
CA PHE A 189 -3.69 20.05 23.92
C PHE A 189 -4.88 20.44 24.80
N GLY A 190 -6.13 20.29 24.29
CA GLY A 190 -7.34 20.69 25.03
C GLY A 190 -7.54 19.86 26.29
N PHE A 191 -7.40 18.54 26.19
CA PHE A 191 -7.51 17.62 27.35
C PHE A 191 -6.16 17.27 27.98
N ASN A 192 -5.05 17.82 27.50
CA ASN A 192 -3.69 17.53 27.98
C ASN A 192 -3.32 16.03 28.01
N MET A 193 -3.88 15.24 27.09
CA MET A 193 -3.62 13.79 27.03
C MET A 193 -2.29 13.43 26.37
N GLY A 194 -1.61 14.40 25.72
CA GLY A 194 -0.35 14.18 25.05
C GLY A 194 -0.43 13.04 24.00
N VAL A 195 0.55 12.12 24.04
CA VAL A 195 0.63 10.98 23.12
C VAL A 195 -0.58 10.03 23.19
N LYS A 196 -1.17 9.88 24.38
CA LYS A 196 -2.42 9.12 24.57
C LYS A 196 -3.57 9.75 23.80
N GLY A 197 -3.62 11.10 23.74
CA GLY A 197 -4.60 11.85 22.98
C GLY A 197 -4.49 11.59 21.49
N ALA A 198 -3.28 11.62 20.92
CA ALA A 198 -3.02 11.29 19.52
C ALA A 198 -3.47 9.85 19.18
N ALA A 199 -3.10 8.87 20.01
CA ALA A 199 -3.53 7.50 19.83
C ALA A 199 -5.06 7.35 19.88
N LEU A 200 -5.72 8.02 20.81
CA LEU A 200 -7.17 7.98 20.95
C LEU A 200 -7.88 8.65 19.76
N ALA A 201 -7.34 9.78 19.26
CA ALA A 201 -7.85 10.44 18.06
C ALA A 201 -7.77 9.50 16.85
N THR A 202 -6.62 8.83 16.66
CA THR A 202 -6.42 7.85 15.60
C THR A 202 -7.42 6.69 15.71
N VAL A 203 -7.55 6.05 16.87
CA VAL A 203 -8.47 4.92 17.08
C VAL A 203 -9.93 5.33 16.87
N THR A 204 -10.34 6.49 17.39
CA THR A 204 -11.70 7.00 17.22
C THR A 204 -12.00 7.29 15.75
N SER A 205 -11.07 7.87 15.03
CA SER A 205 -11.19 8.15 13.60
C SER A 205 -11.29 6.88 12.76
N GLN A 206 -10.50 5.86 13.09
CA GLN A 206 -10.57 4.55 12.46
C GLN A 206 -11.88 3.81 12.78
N LEU A 207 -12.39 3.94 14.02
CA LEU A 207 -13.71 3.41 14.39
C LEU A 207 -14.82 4.03 13.53
N VAL A 208 -14.83 5.35 13.37
CA VAL A 208 -15.83 6.04 12.54
C VAL A 208 -15.70 5.61 11.07
N SER A 209 -14.48 5.53 10.53
CA SER A 209 -14.23 4.99 9.19
C SER A 209 -14.74 3.56 9.04
N ALA A 210 -14.47 2.69 10.01
CA ALA A 210 -14.95 1.30 10.02
C ALA A 210 -16.48 1.23 10.03
N ILE A 211 -17.16 2.06 10.84
CA ILE A 211 -18.63 2.15 10.87
C ILE A 211 -19.17 2.55 9.48
N PHE A 212 -18.54 3.53 8.80
CA PHE A 212 -18.96 3.95 7.45
C PHE A 212 -18.78 2.83 6.43
N VAL A 213 -17.64 2.13 6.45
CA VAL A 213 -17.37 0.97 5.60
C VAL A 213 -18.42 -0.11 5.80
N LEU A 214 -18.69 -0.47 7.06
CA LEU A 214 -19.68 -1.50 7.41
C LEU A 214 -21.10 -1.08 7.06
N LYS A 215 -21.49 0.18 7.36
CA LYS A 215 -22.81 0.73 6.99
C LYS A 215 -23.04 0.66 5.48
N PHE A 216 -21.99 0.85 4.67
CA PHE A 216 -22.10 0.69 3.24
C PHE A 216 -22.23 -0.78 2.84
N LEU A 217 -21.33 -1.67 3.31
CA LEU A 217 -21.29 -3.09 2.90
C LEU A 217 -22.46 -3.92 3.44
N PHE A 218 -23.08 -3.54 4.56
CA PHE A 218 -24.35 -4.15 5.03
C PHE A 218 -25.58 -3.46 4.44
N GLY A 219 -25.43 -2.29 3.84
CA GLY A 219 -26.52 -1.43 3.38
C GLY A 219 -27.16 -1.90 2.08
N ASN A 220 -28.16 -1.13 1.61
CA ASN A 220 -28.89 -1.40 0.36
C ASN A 220 -28.32 -0.69 -0.86
N LYS A 221 -27.24 0.08 -0.71
CA LYS A 221 -26.59 0.85 -1.80
C LYS A 221 -25.43 0.10 -2.45
N THR A 222 -24.93 -0.92 -1.79
CA THR A 222 -23.88 -1.81 -2.29
C THR A 222 -24.45 -2.88 -3.23
N ILE A 223 -23.63 -3.34 -4.17
CA ILE A 223 -24.00 -4.46 -5.08
C ILE A 223 -23.93 -5.77 -4.31
N LEU A 224 -22.79 -6.00 -3.63
CA LEU A 224 -22.52 -7.20 -2.84
C LEU A 224 -22.60 -6.84 -1.35
N LYS A 225 -23.30 -7.66 -0.60
CA LYS A 225 -23.53 -7.44 0.84
C LYS A 225 -22.78 -8.46 1.68
N ILE A 226 -22.34 -8.02 2.85
CA ILE A 226 -21.91 -8.94 3.90
C ILE A 226 -23.17 -9.63 4.43
N ARG A 227 -23.30 -10.95 4.17
CA ARG A 227 -24.44 -11.74 4.63
C ARG A 227 -24.03 -12.69 5.74
N LYS A 228 -24.88 -12.84 6.77
CA LYS A 228 -24.63 -13.74 7.92
C LYS A 228 -24.28 -15.17 7.51
N LYS A 229 -24.91 -15.70 6.45
CA LYS A 229 -24.67 -17.06 5.93
C LYS A 229 -23.22 -17.30 5.47
N TYR A 230 -22.49 -16.23 5.11
CA TYR A 230 -21.12 -16.30 4.58
C TYR A 230 -20.04 -15.89 5.57
N LEU A 231 -20.38 -15.65 6.84
CA LEU A 231 -19.41 -15.31 7.88
C LEU A 231 -18.61 -16.54 8.36
N LYS A 232 -19.13 -17.74 8.18
CA LYS A 232 -18.40 -18.96 8.52
C LYS A 232 -17.23 -19.13 7.55
N LEU A 233 -16.02 -19.21 8.10
CA LEU A 233 -14.81 -19.37 7.30
C LEU A 233 -14.82 -20.69 6.52
N LYS A 234 -14.60 -20.60 5.21
CA LYS A 234 -14.36 -21.74 4.33
C LYS A 234 -12.88 -21.79 3.95
N LYS A 235 -12.24 -22.93 4.21
CA LYS A 235 -10.79 -23.12 4.00
C LYS A 235 -10.34 -22.72 2.60
N GLU A 236 -11.05 -23.10 1.56
CA GLU A 236 -10.72 -22.81 0.16
C GLU A 236 -10.78 -21.29 -0.15
N VAL A 237 -11.77 -20.60 0.42
CA VAL A 237 -11.94 -19.15 0.25
C VAL A 237 -10.83 -18.42 0.97
N VAL A 238 -10.58 -18.80 2.23
CA VAL A 238 -9.52 -18.20 3.07
C VAL A 238 -8.14 -18.41 2.45
N LEU A 239 -7.79 -19.66 2.11
CA LEU A 239 -6.49 -19.96 1.49
C LEU A 239 -6.28 -19.22 0.17
N GLY A 240 -7.31 -19.13 -0.67
CA GLY A 240 -7.22 -18.39 -1.92
C GLY A 240 -7.04 -16.87 -1.70
N THR A 241 -7.68 -16.29 -0.68
CA THR A 241 -7.51 -14.88 -0.30
C THR A 241 -6.10 -14.63 0.25
N LEU A 242 -5.63 -15.48 1.17
CA LEU A 242 -4.29 -15.37 1.74
C LEU A 242 -3.20 -15.58 0.67
N ALA A 243 -3.36 -16.57 -0.21
CA ALA A 243 -2.39 -16.86 -1.27
C ALA A 243 -2.16 -15.66 -2.20
N LEU A 244 -3.22 -14.93 -2.57
CA LEU A 244 -3.10 -13.74 -3.40
C LEU A 244 -2.61 -12.52 -2.61
N GLY A 245 -3.05 -12.40 -1.37
CA GLY A 245 -2.72 -11.26 -0.50
C GLY A 245 -1.32 -11.30 0.09
N ILE A 246 -0.63 -12.45 0.08
CA ILE A 246 0.71 -12.57 0.66
C ILE A 246 1.74 -11.69 -0.10
N ALA A 247 1.55 -11.43 -1.39
CA ALA A 247 2.42 -10.54 -2.16
C ALA A 247 2.36 -9.09 -1.65
N PRO A 248 1.20 -8.40 -1.58
CA PRO A 248 1.11 -7.07 -1.00
C PRO A 248 1.48 -7.03 0.49
N PHE A 249 1.22 -8.08 1.25
CA PHE A 249 1.68 -8.21 2.63
C PHE A 249 3.21 -8.15 2.73
N ILE A 250 3.92 -8.96 1.94
CA ILE A 250 5.39 -8.98 1.90
C ILE A 250 5.92 -7.62 1.43
N MET A 251 5.35 -7.05 0.39
CA MET A 251 5.77 -5.74 -0.12
C MET A 251 5.73 -4.67 0.97
N GLN A 252 4.71 -4.68 1.81
CA GLN A 252 4.54 -3.68 2.86
C GLN A 252 5.36 -4.01 4.11
N SER A 253 5.40 -5.26 4.55
CA SER A 253 6.13 -5.66 5.76
C SER A 253 7.66 -5.60 5.59
N THR A 254 8.18 -5.80 4.38
CA THR A 254 9.62 -5.74 4.09
C THR A 254 10.16 -4.32 3.95
N GLU A 255 9.30 -3.30 3.88
CA GLU A 255 9.74 -1.90 3.77
C GLU A 255 10.65 -1.48 4.91
N SER A 256 10.28 -1.86 6.15
CA SER A 256 11.09 -1.56 7.33
C SER A 256 12.46 -2.25 7.29
N ILE A 257 12.54 -3.48 6.77
CA ILE A 257 13.81 -4.23 6.64
C ILE A 257 14.75 -3.52 5.66
N VAL A 258 14.21 -3.09 4.53
CA VAL A 258 14.98 -2.33 3.52
C VAL A 258 15.51 -1.03 4.12
N LEU A 259 14.64 -0.25 4.78
CA LEU A 259 15.02 1.03 5.36
C LEU A 259 16.10 0.89 6.43
N ILE A 260 15.97 -0.09 7.34
CA ILE A 260 16.97 -0.38 8.35
C ILE A 260 18.31 -0.78 7.71
N SER A 261 18.27 -1.65 6.69
CA SER A 261 19.46 -2.11 5.97
C SER A 261 20.19 -0.94 5.27
N LEU A 262 19.43 -0.08 4.59
CA LEU A 262 19.96 1.12 3.94
C LEU A 262 20.57 2.08 4.95
N ASN A 263 19.86 2.43 6.01
CA ASN A 263 20.34 3.36 7.02
C ASN A 263 21.64 2.86 7.70
N ASN A 264 21.71 1.56 8.03
CA ASN A 264 22.92 0.98 8.64
C ASN A 264 24.12 1.06 7.69
N GLN A 265 23.96 0.78 6.41
CA GLN A 265 25.06 0.84 5.45
C GLN A 265 25.42 2.29 5.08
N LEU A 266 24.44 3.18 4.97
CA LEU A 266 24.69 4.61 4.75
C LEU A 266 25.43 5.25 5.93
N LEU A 267 25.14 4.86 7.16
CA LEU A 267 25.87 5.32 8.34
C LEU A 267 27.31 4.78 8.34
N LYS A 268 27.50 3.52 7.92
CA LYS A 268 28.83 2.86 7.89
C LYS A 268 29.76 3.46 6.83
N TYR A 269 29.26 3.74 5.62
CA TYR A 269 30.08 4.18 4.49
C TYR A 269 29.97 5.66 4.17
N GLY A 270 28.95 6.35 4.68
CA GLY A 270 28.72 7.76 4.55
C GLY A 270 28.87 8.49 5.87
N SER A 271 27.83 9.16 6.28
CA SER A 271 27.78 9.92 7.53
C SER A 271 26.32 10.17 7.91
N ASP A 272 26.08 10.88 9.02
CA ASP A 272 24.75 11.33 9.41
C ASP A 272 24.07 12.17 8.31
N ILE A 273 24.84 12.87 7.48
CA ILE A 273 24.34 13.62 6.32
C ILE A 273 23.78 12.67 5.26
N ALA A 274 24.42 11.50 5.04
CA ALA A 274 23.92 10.50 4.08
C ALA A 274 22.59 9.87 4.56
N VAL A 275 22.44 9.63 5.86
CA VAL A 275 21.18 9.13 6.45
C VAL A 275 20.07 10.22 6.34
N SER A 276 20.43 11.47 6.58
CA SER A 276 19.51 12.61 6.41
C SER A 276 19.08 12.78 4.95
N ALA A 277 20.02 12.62 4.00
CA ALA A 277 19.73 12.60 2.57
C ALA A 277 18.76 11.47 2.20
N MET A 278 18.95 10.26 2.76
CA MET A 278 18.05 9.12 2.54
C MET A 278 16.62 9.39 3.04
N THR A 279 16.48 10.11 4.15
CA THR A 279 15.16 10.51 4.67
C THR A 279 14.41 11.41 3.69
N ILE A 280 15.12 12.40 3.08
CA ILE A 280 14.53 13.24 2.04
C ILE A 280 14.18 12.42 0.80
N MET A 281 15.09 11.56 0.33
CA MET A 281 14.85 10.69 -0.83
C MET A 281 13.66 9.75 -0.59
N SER A 282 13.51 9.17 0.61
CA SER A 282 12.35 8.34 0.97
C SER A 282 11.04 9.13 0.91
N SER A 283 11.05 10.39 1.33
CA SER A 283 9.88 11.26 1.24
C SER A 283 9.50 11.56 -0.22
N MET A 284 10.50 11.82 -1.07
CA MET A 284 10.29 12.00 -2.51
C MET A 284 9.76 10.72 -3.17
N MET A 285 10.29 9.55 -2.80
CA MET A 285 9.79 8.26 -3.27
C MET A 285 8.31 8.06 -2.93
N GLN A 286 7.89 8.39 -1.71
CA GLN A 286 6.48 8.31 -1.31
C GLN A 286 5.59 9.23 -2.16
N MET A 287 6.05 10.45 -2.48
CA MET A 287 5.31 11.37 -3.35
C MET A 287 5.07 10.82 -4.75
N ILE A 288 5.99 10.00 -5.28
CA ILE A 288 5.81 9.29 -6.57
C ILE A 288 4.92 8.06 -6.40
N MET A 289 5.11 7.28 -5.33
CA MET A 289 4.41 6.01 -5.12
C MET A 289 2.91 6.16 -4.86
N LEU A 290 2.49 7.21 -4.14
CA LEU A 290 1.09 7.36 -3.73
C LEU A 290 0.13 7.56 -4.92
N PRO A 291 0.39 8.47 -5.90
CA PRO A 291 -0.45 8.58 -7.08
C PRO A 291 -0.48 7.28 -7.90
N MET A 292 0.66 6.58 -8.02
CA MET A 292 0.73 5.30 -8.71
C MET A 292 -0.11 4.22 -8.02
N SER A 293 -0.04 4.14 -6.68
CA SER A 293 -0.88 3.23 -5.90
C SER A 293 -2.37 3.53 -6.10
N GLY A 294 -2.76 4.80 -6.13
CA GLY A 294 -4.14 5.19 -6.42
C GLY A 294 -4.56 4.80 -7.85
N LEU A 295 -3.69 4.99 -8.83
CA LEU A 295 -3.94 4.62 -10.23
C LEU A 295 -4.12 3.11 -10.40
N THR A 296 -3.23 2.31 -9.80
CA THR A 296 -3.29 0.84 -9.86
C THR A 296 -4.51 0.29 -9.11
N GLN A 297 -4.87 0.85 -7.95
CA GLN A 297 -6.09 0.50 -7.23
C GLN A 297 -7.36 0.83 -8.03
N GLY A 298 -7.38 1.95 -8.76
CA GLY A 298 -8.49 2.29 -9.65
C GLY A 298 -8.59 1.38 -10.87
N ALA A 299 -7.48 0.86 -11.39
CA ALA A 299 -7.44 -0.07 -12.52
C ALA A 299 -7.85 -1.51 -12.13
N GLN A 300 -7.60 -1.92 -10.89
CA GLN A 300 -7.83 -3.28 -10.41
C GLN A 300 -9.26 -3.79 -10.65
N PRO A 301 -10.34 -3.06 -10.32
CA PRO A 301 -11.71 -3.52 -10.59
C PRO A 301 -11.98 -3.74 -12.07
N ILE A 302 -11.42 -2.87 -12.94
CA ILE A 302 -11.60 -2.96 -14.39
C ILE A 302 -10.95 -4.22 -14.93
N LEU A 303 -9.70 -4.48 -14.55
CA LEU A 303 -8.93 -5.66 -14.98
C LEU A 303 -9.59 -6.95 -14.49
N SER A 304 -9.87 -7.04 -13.18
CA SER A 304 -10.40 -8.25 -12.55
C SER A 304 -11.81 -8.59 -13.03
N TYR A 305 -12.71 -7.59 -13.13
CA TYR A 305 -14.08 -7.81 -13.60
C TYR A 305 -14.11 -8.29 -15.05
N ASN A 306 -13.41 -7.59 -15.96
CA ASN A 306 -13.40 -7.94 -17.37
C ASN A 306 -12.68 -9.27 -17.64
N PHE A 307 -11.69 -9.63 -16.80
CA PHE A 307 -11.08 -10.95 -16.84
C PHE A 307 -12.08 -12.05 -16.46
N GLY A 308 -12.83 -11.86 -15.36
CA GLY A 308 -13.90 -12.77 -14.95
C GLY A 308 -15.01 -12.92 -16.01
N ALA A 309 -15.35 -11.82 -16.68
CA ALA A 309 -16.32 -11.79 -17.77
C ALA A 309 -15.77 -12.33 -19.12
N LYS A 310 -14.53 -12.82 -19.15
CA LYS A 310 -13.81 -13.30 -20.36
C LYS A 310 -13.71 -12.24 -21.48
N ARG A 311 -13.83 -10.96 -21.14
CA ARG A 311 -13.68 -9.84 -22.10
C ARG A 311 -12.23 -9.40 -22.22
N TYR A 312 -11.44 -10.23 -22.82
CA TYR A 312 -9.98 -10.07 -22.91
C TYR A 312 -9.54 -8.86 -23.74
N ASP A 313 -10.35 -8.43 -24.71
CA ASP A 313 -10.18 -7.18 -25.44
C ASP A 313 -10.11 -5.96 -24.49
N ARG A 314 -11.04 -5.91 -23.51
CA ARG A 314 -11.12 -4.87 -22.51
C ARG A 314 -9.98 -4.96 -21.48
N VAL A 315 -9.58 -6.17 -21.08
CA VAL A 315 -8.41 -6.40 -20.23
C VAL A 315 -7.14 -5.86 -20.90
N LYS A 316 -6.91 -6.18 -22.18
CA LYS A 316 -5.78 -5.67 -22.97
C LYS A 316 -5.77 -4.14 -23.02
N LYS A 317 -6.93 -3.53 -23.29
CA LYS A 317 -7.07 -2.08 -23.36
C LYS A 317 -6.85 -1.41 -22.00
N ALA A 318 -7.39 -1.98 -20.91
CA ALA A 318 -7.20 -1.50 -19.55
C ALA A 318 -5.74 -1.57 -19.12
N PHE A 319 -5.07 -2.70 -19.37
CA PHE A 319 -3.64 -2.86 -19.13
C PHE A 319 -2.81 -1.84 -19.92
N LYS A 320 -3.06 -1.69 -21.22
CA LYS A 320 -2.32 -0.72 -22.05
C LYS A 320 -2.43 0.70 -21.51
N LEU A 321 -3.63 1.12 -21.11
CA LEU A 321 -3.84 2.45 -20.53
C LEU A 321 -3.16 2.59 -19.18
N LEU A 322 -3.27 1.59 -18.30
CA LEU A 322 -2.58 1.57 -17.00
C LEU A 322 -1.06 1.66 -17.19
N PHE A 323 -0.51 0.83 -18.08
CA PHE A 323 0.92 0.79 -18.38
C PHE A 323 1.43 2.15 -18.87
N ILE A 324 0.76 2.73 -19.87
CA ILE A 324 1.14 4.03 -20.42
C ILE A 324 1.04 5.12 -19.32
N SER A 325 -0.05 5.13 -18.54
CA SER A 325 -0.25 6.13 -17.50
C SER A 325 0.82 6.03 -16.40
N CYS A 326 1.11 4.81 -15.90
CA CYS A 326 2.15 4.59 -14.89
C CYS A 326 3.54 4.95 -15.44
N PHE A 327 3.87 4.48 -16.63
CA PHE A 327 5.17 4.73 -17.24
C PHE A 327 5.39 6.21 -17.52
N THR A 328 4.42 6.90 -18.13
CA THR A 328 4.51 8.34 -18.39
C THR A 328 4.64 9.13 -17.09
N PHE A 329 3.84 8.79 -16.07
CA PHE A 329 3.91 9.47 -14.78
C PHE A 329 5.29 9.30 -14.13
N THR A 330 5.84 8.08 -14.08
CA THR A 330 7.16 7.86 -13.49
C THR A 330 8.27 8.54 -14.28
N MET A 331 8.23 8.46 -15.61
CA MET A 331 9.22 9.15 -16.47
C MET A 331 9.21 10.67 -16.25
N VAL A 332 8.02 11.27 -16.16
CA VAL A 332 7.90 12.73 -15.92
C VAL A 332 8.35 13.08 -14.50
N ALA A 333 7.87 12.35 -13.48
CA ALA A 333 8.19 12.64 -12.08
C ALA A 333 9.69 12.47 -11.79
N VAL A 334 10.27 11.33 -12.21
CA VAL A 334 11.70 11.06 -12.03
C VAL A 334 12.53 12.02 -12.88
N GLY A 335 12.12 12.29 -14.12
CA GLY A 335 12.80 13.25 -14.99
C GLY A 335 12.88 14.65 -14.40
N LEU A 336 11.80 15.13 -13.75
CA LEU A 336 11.81 16.43 -13.05
C LEU A 336 12.76 16.42 -11.86
N ILE A 337 12.81 15.34 -11.10
CA ILE A 337 13.69 15.17 -9.94
C ILE A 337 15.16 15.15 -10.41
N GLU A 338 15.47 14.42 -11.47
CA GLU A 338 16.83 14.31 -12.03
C GLU A 338 17.32 15.63 -12.63
N LEU A 339 16.42 16.38 -13.28
CA LEU A 339 16.77 17.68 -13.88
C LEU A 339 16.94 18.78 -12.81
N PHE A 340 16.14 18.77 -11.77
CA PHE A 340 16.08 19.82 -10.75
C PHE A 340 16.22 19.29 -9.32
N PRO A 341 17.21 18.43 -8.98
CA PRO A 341 17.27 17.78 -7.67
C PRO A 341 17.40 18.80 -6.53
N ALA A 342 18.24 19.82 -6.68
CA ALA A 342 18.43 20.86 -5.66
C ALA A 342 17.15 21.64 -5.35
N PHE A 343 16.26 21.84 -6.32
CA PHE A 343 14.97 22.49 -6.10
C PHE A 343 14.11 21.66 -5.13
N PHE A 344 13.99 20.36 -5.38
CA PHE A 344 13.20 19.46 -4.54
C PHE A 344 13.79 19.30 -3.14
N VAL A 345 15.13 19.21 -3.03
CA VAL A 345 15.80 19.10 -1.72
C VAL A 345 15.58 20.36 -0.88
N LYS A 346 15.66 21.54 -1.48
CA LYS A 346 15.45 22.84 -0.81
C LYS A 346 14.04 23.02 -0.24
N ILE A 347 13.04 22.24 -0.70
CA ILE A 347 11.71 22.20 -0.08
C ILE A 347 11.80 21.65 1.36
N PHE A 348 12.75 20.75 1.62
CA PHE A 348 12.93 20.12 2.92
C PHE A 348 14.00 20.80 3.78
N ASN A 349 15.14 21.17 3.17
CA ASN A 349 16.26 21.74 3.91
C ASN A 349 17.15 22.60 3.01
N ASN A 350 17.64 23.73 3.55
CA ASN A 350 18.47 24.69 2.83
C ASN A 350 19.97 24.60 3.19
N SER A 351 20.40 23.65 4.04
CA SER A 351 21.83 23.45 4.34
C SER A 351 22.60 23.08 3.08
N PRO A 352 23.64 23.84 2.66
CA PRO A 352 24.38 23.57 1.43
C PRO A 352 24.94 22.15 1.38
N ALA A 353 25.55 21.68 2.47
CA ALA A 353 26.12 20.33 2.55
C ALA A 353 25.07 19.22 2.33
N LEU A 354 23.86 19.39 2.89
CA LEU A 354 22.77 18.42 2.72
C LEU A 354 22.16 18.52 1.31
N VAL A 355 22.04 19.73 0.75
CA VAL A 355 21.54 19.93 -0.61
C VAL A 355 22.47 19.27 -1.63
N ASP A 356 23.79 19.46 -1.51
CA ASP A 356 24.79 18.89 -2.42
C ASP A 356 24.79 17.36 -2.32
N MET A 357 24.87 16.83 -1.10
CA MET A 357 24.86 15.37 -0.84
C MET A 357 23.60 14.73 -1.37
N THR A 358 22.42 15.29 -1.04
CA THR A 358 21.14 14.72 -1.44
C THR A 358 20.95 14.82 -2.96
N SER A 359 21.30 15.94 -3.58
CA SER A 359 21.16 16.11 -5.02
C SER A 359 22.03 15.12 -5.80
N TRP A 360 23.24 14.87 -5.33
CA TRP A 360 24.11 13.84 -5.90
C TRP A 360 23.55 12.43 -5.68
N SER A 361 23.15 12.12 -4.46
CA SER A 361 22.57 10.79 -4.10
C SER A 361 21.29 10.51 -4.89
N MET A 362 20.42 11.51 -5.11
CA MET A 362 19.18 11.37 -5.86
C MET A 362 19.42 10.91 -7.30
N ARG A 363 20.41 11.47 -7.98
CA ARG A 363 20.76 11.10 -9.36
C ARG A 363 21.18 9.65 -9.51
N ILE A 364 21.78 9.07 -8.48
CA ILE A 364 22.13 7.65 -8.47
C ILE A 364 20.91 6.80 -8.10
N TYR A 365 20.26 7.15 -6.99
CA TYR A 365 19.20 6.35 -6.39
C TYR A 365 17.95 6.23 -7.25
N PHE A 366 17.52 7.33 -7.91
CA PHE A 366 16.33 7.34 -8.75
C PHE A 366 16.57 6.91 -10.20
N ALA A 367 17.80 6.65 -10.63
CA ALA A 367 18.10 6.30 -12.01
C ALA A 367 17.32 5.08 -12.54
N GLY A 368 17.11 4.04 -11.69
CA GLY A 368 16.32 2.86 -12.03
C GLY A 368 14.81 3.08 -11.95
N MET A 369 14.37 4.07 -11.17
CA MET A 369 12.96 4.28 -10.85
C MET A 369 12.12 4.77 -12.04
N CYS A 370 12.74 5.28 -13.10
CA CYS A 370 12.05 5.62 -14.34
C CYS A 370 11.33 4.40 -14.96
N LEU A 371 11.88 3.20 -14.77
CA LEU A 371 11.27 1.94 -15.24
C LEU A 371 10.21 1.38 -14.29
N PHE A 372 10.09 1.92 -13.08
CA PHE A 372 9.22 1.39 -12.05
C PHE A 372 7.73 1.40 -12.45
N GLY A 373 7.30 2.37 -13.26
CA GLY A 373 5.94 2.40 -13.81
C GLY A 373 5.58 1.17 -14.64
N MET A 374 6.55 0.59 -15.36
CA MET A 374 6.37 -0.67 -16.08
C MET A 374 6.20 -1.84 -15.11
N GLN A 375 7.06 -1.91 -14.10
CA GLN A 375 7.03 -2.99 -13.11
C GLN A 375 5.71 -3.00 -12.33
N ILE A 376 5.28 -1.85 -11.79
CA ILE A 376 4.09 -1.79 -10.94
C ILE A 376 2.81 -2.08 -11.72
N SER A 377 2.71 -1.64 -12.99
CA SER A 377 1.56 -1.92 -13.83
C SER A 377 1.44 -3.40 -14.18
N CYS A 378 2.55 -4.07 -14.49
CA CYS A 378 2.58 -5.52 -14.73
C CYS A 378 2.26 -6.31 -13.47
N GLN A 379 2.89 -5.97 -12.33
CA GLN A 379 2.67 -6.66 -11.06
C GLN A 379 1.23 -6.50 -10.55
N GLN A 380 0.67 -5.29 -10.64
CA GLN A 380 -0.73 -5.04 -10.28
C GLN A 380 -1.69 -5.82 -11.20
N THR A 381 -1.33 -5.97 -12.47
CA THR A 381 -2.15 -6.77 -13.39
C THR A 381 -2.12 -8.25 -13.02
N PHE A 382 -0.96 -8.83 -12.68
CA PHE A 382 -0.89 -10.20 -12.17
C PHE A 382 -1.79 -10.39 -10.94
N LEU A 383 -1.75 -9.46 -9.97
CA LEU A 383 -2.60 -9.48 -8.79
C LEU A 383 -4.09 -9.41 -9.17
N SER A 384 -4.44 -8.53 -10.10
CA SER A 384 -5.81 -8.33 -10.58
C SER A 384 -6.36 -9.54 -11.33
N LEU A 385 -5.50 -10.31 -12.00
CA LEU A 385 -5.87 -11.54 -12.72
C LEU A 385 -5.85 -12.80 -11.82
N GLY A 386 -5.49 -12.66 -10.54
CA GLY A 386 -5.47 -13.76 -9.57
C GLY A 386 -4.21 -14.63 -9.63
N GLU A 387 -3.14 -14.18 -10.26
CA GLU A 387 -1.88 -14.94 -10.44
C GLU A 387 -1.00 -14.83 -9.17
N ALA A 388 -1.40 -15.52 -8.10
CA ALA A 388 -0.80 -15.42 -6.76
C ALA A 388 0.69 -15.81 -6.74
N LYS A 389 1.07 -16.91 -7.40
CA LYS A 389 2.46 -17.42 -7.38
C LYS A 389 3.44 -16.44 -8.04
N ILE A 390 3.05 -15.88 -9.18
CA ILE A 390 3.88 -14.91 -9.91
C ILE A 390 3.98 -13.61 -9.12
N SER A 391 2.86 -13.11 -8.58
CA SER A 391 2.83 -11.91 -7.74
C SER A 391 3.72 -12.04 -6.51
N LEU A 392 3.70 -13.20 -5.83
CA LEU A 392 4.55 -13.49 -4.68
C LEU A 392 6.02 -13.52 -5.07
N PHE A 393 6.36 -14.23 -6.15
CA PHE A 393 7.74 -14.31 -6.63
C PHE A 393 8.30 -12.90 -6.93
N LEU A 394 7.55 -12.07 -7.65
CA LEU A 394 7.97 -10.71 -8.01
C LEU A 394 8.11 -9.79 -6.77
N ALA A 395 7.22 -9.95 -5.78
CA ALA A 395 7.31 -9.20 -4.53
C ALA A 395 8.59 -9.53 -3.75
N LEU A 396 8.95 -10.81 -3.66
CA LEU A 396 10.18 -11.27 -3.01
C LEU A 396 11.42 -10.92 -3.82
N LEU A 397 11.36 -11.05 -5.15
CA LEU A 397 12.49 -10.83 -6.05
C LEU A 397 13.09 -9.44 -5.85
N ARG A 398 12.26 -8.38 -5.95
CA ARG A 398 12.77 -7.02 -5.90
C ARG A 398 13.40 -6.67 -4.56
N LYS A 399 12.68 -6.91 -3.46
CA LYS A 399 13.10 -6.42 -2.13
C LYS A 399 14.04 -7.39 -1.40
N MET A 400 13.66 -8.66 -1.33
CA MET A 400 14.37 -9.64 -0.49
C MET A 400 15.50 -10.36 -1.23
N ILE A 401 15.31 -10.68 -2.53
CA ILE A 401 16.30 -11.44 -3.30
C ILE A 401 17.34 -10.51 -3.94
N LEU A 402 16.92 -9.32 -4.38
CA LEU A 402 17.82 -8.38 -5.05
C LEU A 402 18.27 -7.28 -4.11
N LEU A 403 17.35 -6.40 -3.67
CA LEU A 403 17.72 -5.15 -3.00
C LEU A 403 18.47 -5.38 -1.70
N VAL A 404 17.92 -6.15 -0.76
CA VAL A 404 18.57 -6.37 0.54
C VAL A 404 19.96 -6.98 0.37
N PRO A 405 20.19 -8.07 -0.39
CA PRO A 405 21.53 -8.58 -0.62
C PRO A 405 22.46 -7.57 -1.31
N LEU A 406 21.98 -6.82 -2.33
CA LEU A 406 22.81 -5.84 -3.03
C LEU A 406 23.30 -4.72 -2.12
N ILE A 407 22.49 -4.25 -1.15
CA ILE A 407 22.88 -3.25 -0.16
C ILE A 407 24.14 -3.69 0.63
N PHE A 408 24.32 -5.00 0.89
CA PHE A 408 25.47 -5.52 1.61
C PHE A 408 26.60 -5.99 0.69
N ILE A 409 26.28 -6.50 -0.51
CA ILE A 409 27.23 -7.12 -1.42
C ILE A 409 27.96 -6.04 -2.26
N LEU A 410 27.27 -5.07 -2.84
CA LEU A 410 27.90 -4.08 -3.70
C LEU A 410 29.05 -3.30 -3.03
N PRO A 411 28.93 -2.87 -1.75
CA PRO A 411 30.04 -2.19 -1.09
C PRO A 411 31.30 -3.04 -0.89
N ALA A 412 31.18 -4.37 -0.99
CA ALA A 412 32.35 -5.26 -0.91
C ALA A 412 33.15 -5.33 -2.23
N PHE A 413 32.56 -4.92 -3.35
CA PHE A 413 33.16 -4.96 -4.68
C PHE A 413 33.52 -3.61 -5.26
N MET A 414 33.11 -2.51 -4.62
CA MET A 414 33.37 -1.15 -5.10
C MET A 414 34.23 -0.39 -4.11
N ASN A 415 35.15 0.44 -4.61
CA ASN A 415 36.04 1.25 -3.78
C ASN A 415 35.26 2.36 -3.02
N ASP A 416 34.19 2.88 -3.59
CA ASP A 416 33.32 3.85 -2.96
C ASP A 416 32.07 3.15 -2.41
N GLY A 417 32.10 2.84 -1.12
CA GLY A 417 31.02 2.13 -0.43
C GLY A 417 29.70 2.92 -0.39
N LEU A 418 29.75 4.25 -0.34
CA LEU A 418 28.54 5.08 -0.34
C LEU A 418 27.81 5.00 -1.68
N THR A 419 28.54 5.20 -2.78
CA THR A 419 27.99 5.03 -4.14
C THR A 419 27.44 3.62 -4.33
N ALA A 420 28.14 2.60 -3.82
CA ALA A 420 27.71 1.20 -3.91
C ALA A 420 26.37 0.93 -3.22
N VAL A 421 26.18 1.49 -2.01
CA VAL A 421 24.89 1.37 -1.28
C VAL A 421 23.76 2.05 -2.05
N LEU A 422 24.00 3.24 -2.60
CA LEU A 422 22.98 3.96 -3.38
C LEU A 422 22.65 3.28 -4.70
N LEU A 423 23.61 2.62 -5.36
CA LEU A 423 23.42 1.85 -6.59
C LEU A 423 22.60 0.56 -6.39
N ALA A 424 22.47 0.07 -5.16
CA ALA A 424 21.70 -1.14 -4.89
C ALA A 424 20.25 -1.02 -5.36
N GLU A 425 19.59 0.12 -5.15
CA GLU A 425 18.20 0.36 -5.56
C GLU A 425 18.04 0.35 -7.08
N PRO A 426 18.75 1.19 -7.89
CA PRO A 426 18.55 1.18 -9.34
C PRO A 426 18.94 -0.15 -10.00
N VAL A 427 19.94 -0.85 -9.48
CA VAL A 427 20.31 -2.19 -10.00
C VAL A 427 19.18 -3.19 -9.73
N ALA A 428 18.65 -3.21 -8.50
CA ALA A 428 17.51 -4.06 -8.15
C ALA A 428 16.27 -3.73 -8.99
N ASP A 429 15.98 -2.44 -9.20
CA ASP A 429 14.84 -1.97 -9.98
C ASP A 429 14.92 -2.37 -11.45
N VAL A 430 16.08 -2.22 -12.08
CA VAL A 430 16.29 -2.63 -13.48
C VAL A 430 16.10 -4.13 -13.65
N ILE A 431 16.75 -4.94 -12.80
CA ILE A 431 16.62 -6.41 -12.86
C ILE A 431 15.19 -6.85 -12.60
N ALA A 432 14.55 -6.28 -11.57
CA ALA A 432 13.16 -6.60 -11.24
C ALA A 432 12.19 -6.17 -12.36
N CYS A 433 12.40 -5.01 -12.96
CA CYS A 433 11.59 -4.53 -14.08
C CYS A 433 11.72 -5.43 -15.31
N LEU A 434 12.94 -5.78 -15.71
CA LEU A 434 13.20 -6.67 -16.84
C LEU A 434 12.57 -8.05 -16.60
N THR A 435 12.75 -8.61 -15.42
CA THR A 435 12.16 -9.91 -15.05
C THR A 435 10.63 -9.85 -15.07
N THR A 436 10.05 -8.82 -14.43
CA THR A 436 8.59 -8.65 -14.36
C THR A 436 7.98 -8.48 -15.75
N THR A 437 8.57 -7.63 -16.58
CA THR A 437 8.07 -7.33 -17.92
C THR A 437 8.20 -8.55 -18.84
N THR A 438 9.31 -9.29 -18.74
CA THR A 438 9.52 -10.53 -19.52
C THR A 438 8.51 -11.62 -19.13
N LEU A 439 8.32 -11.85 -17.83
CA LEU A 439 7.32 -12.81 -17.33
C LEU A 439 5.91 -12.39 -17.74
N PHE A 440 5.61 -11.09 -17.65
CA PHE A 440 4.32 -10.57 -18.04
C PHE A 440 4.06 -10.73 -19.54
N TYR A 441 5.03 -10.41 -20.39
CA TYR A 441 4.92 -10.59 -21.84
C TYR A 441 4.63 -12.04 -22.19
N ARG A 442 5.40 -13.00 -21.64
CA ARG A 442 5.21 -14.44 -21.86
C ARG A 442 3.84 -14.91 -21.40
N PHE A 443 3.42 -14.51 -20.18
CA PHE A 443 2.11 -14.84 -19.64
C PHE A 443 0.99 -14.25 -20.51
N PHE A 444 1.11 -12.98 -20.86
CA PHE A 444 0.11 -12.26 -21.63
C PHE A 444 -0.07 -12.84 -23.03
N LYS A 445 1.04 -13.15 -23.70
CA LYS A 445 1.03 -13.84 -25.00
C LYS A 445 0.36 -15.21 -24.88
N LYS A 446 0.73 -16.01 -23.88
CA LYS A 446 0.15 -17.35 -23.67
C LYS A 446 -1.34 -17.31 -23.37
N LYS A 447 -1.78 -16.38 -22.52
CA LYS A 447 -3.17 -16.31 -22.00
C LYS A 447 -4.14 -15.63 -22.95
N PHE A 448 -3.66 -14.69 -23.76
CA PHE A 448 -4.50 -13.83 -24.59
C PHE A 448 -4.20 -13.95 -26.11
N SER A 449 -3.36 -14.88 -26.57
CA SER A 449 -3.20 -15.24 -27.98
C SER A 449 -4.38 -16.10 -28.44
N GLY A 450 -4.83 -15.89 -29.67
CA GLY A 450 -6.06 -16.47 -30.20
C GLY A 450 -6.14 -18.00 -30.24
N ASP A 451 -5.00 -18.70 -30.20
CA ASP A 451 -4.94 -20.16 -30.24
C ASP A 451 -5.54 -20.85 -29.00
N ASN A 452 -5.51 -20.20 -27.83
CA ASN A 452 -6.12 -20.74 -26.62
C ASN A 452 -7.64 -20.45 -26.46
N ILE A 453 -8.19 -19.56 -27.29
CA ILE A 453 -9.63 -19.26 -27.28
C ILE A 453 -10.42 -20.43 -27.91
N VAL A 454 -9.82 -21.14 -28.84
CA VAL A 454 -10.39 -22.33 -29.48
C VAL A 454 -10.39 -23.52 -28.53
N GLU A 455 -9.29 -23.77 -27.81
CA GLU A 455 -9.14 -24.89 -26.89
C GLU A 455 -10.05 -24.79 -25.65
N ILE A 456 -10.32 -23.55 -25.15
CA ILE A 456 -11.23 -23.31 -24.04
C ILE A 456 -12.69 -23.49 -24.47
N ASN A 457 -13.03 -23.15 -25.70
CA ASN A 457 -14.38 -23.35 -26.22
C ASN A 457 -14.66 -24.83 -26.53
N GLU A 458 -13.69 -25.61 -26.94
CA GLU A 458 -13.81 -27.06 -27.17
C GLU A 458 -13.91 -27.86 -25.85
N ASN A 459 -13.27 -27.42 -24.77
CA ASN A 459 -13.38 -28.05 -23.45
C ASN A 459 -14.67 -27.69 -22.68
N ILE A 460 -15.42 -26.68 -23.13
CA ILE A 460 -16.74 -26.34 -22.59
C ILE A 460 -17.86 -27.03 -23.38
N ALA A 461 -17.57 -27.48 -24.60
CA ALA A 461 -18.51 -28.18 -25.45
C ALA A 461 -18.48 -29.74 -25.28
N LYS A 462 -17.55 -30.23 -24.47
CA LYS A 462 -17.50 -31.62 -23.98
C LYS A 462 -17.88 -31.66 -22.48
#